data_95fe290d3282df2883f94381d3904add
#
_entry.id   95fe290d3282df2883f94381d3904add
#
_cell.length_a   1.000
_cell.length_b   1.000
_cell.length_c   1.000
_cell.angle_alpha   90.00
_cell.angle_beta   90.00
_cell.angle_gamma   90.00
#
_symmetry.space_group_name_H-M   'P 1'
#
loop_
_entity.id
_entity.type
_entity.pdbx_description
1 polymer ?
#
loop_
_entity_poly.entity_id
_entity_poly.type
_entity_poly.pdbx_seq_one_letter_code
_entity_poly.pdbx_strand_id
1 'polypeptide(L)'
;DAFNALFEATWLINETHGGENHARLLNYIEYAQSNDLSIGVAMTDGKGDRSKRPSQQVQPDSYVHVTERRADGIVISGVKAIITGGPYMHEFLVMPCRRMQPEDKDFAVACAVPIDAPGITIVSRPAGRPGNPAAMFSAKFAQSVAVAYFDNVFVPMERVFIDGETDEAHIMTTNYATHHRHSCIGARAGFGDLLIGAGAMIAEANGLDYEKTPHMREKMVDLIKITEGFYACGIAASTMGVHDAAGNFRPDRVYSNIGKLLLANQIYDMHRLAHDLSGGLVVALPSPDEDHNPSTAAMLSDVLRGHPDVPYQHRANVARFIEDLTASETGG
;
A
#
# COMPACT_ATOMS: atom_id res chain seq x y z
N ASP A 1 5.10 -3.15 -10.20
CA ASP A 1 6.27 -3.18 -9.30
C ASP A 1 6.84 -4.59 -9.19
N ALA A 2 6.04 -5.58 -8.76
CA ALA A 2 6.50 -6.93 -8.46
C ALA A 2 7.00 -7.67 -9.72
N PHE A 3 6.24 -7.64 -10.80
CA PHE A 3 6.65 -8.25 -12.06
C PHE A 3 7.94 -7.63 -12.61
N ASN A 4 8.09 -6.31 -12.53
CA ASN A 4 9.33 -5.65 -12.97
C ASN A 4 10.56 -6.12 -12.15
N ALA A 5 10.39 -6.32 -10.85
CA ALA A 5 11.45 -6.83 -10.00
C ALA A 5 11.79 -8.30 -10.27
N LEU A 6 10.78 -9.12 -10.51
CA LEU A 6 10.95 -10.53 -10.88
C LEU A 6 11.55 -10.68 -12.28
N PHE A 7 11.22 -9.78 -13.21
CA PHE A 7 11.70 -9.83 -14.59
C PHE A 7 13.24 -9.81 -14.63
N GLU A 8 13.88 -8.84 -13.97
CA GLU A 8 15.34 -8.79 -13.88
C GLU A 8 15.91 -9.98 -13.12
N ALA A 9 15.32 -10.34 -11.97
CA ALA A 9 15.85 -11.44 -11.16
C ALA A 9 15.80 -12.80 -11.87
N THR A 10 14.69 -13.12 -12.52
CA THR A 10 14.55 -14.39 -13.25
C THR A 10 15.43 -14.43 -14.49
N TRP A 11 15.64 -13.29 -15.18
CA TRP A 11 16.61 -13.18 -16.25
C TRP A 11 18.02 -13.47 -15.77
N LEU A 12 18.44 -12.87 -14.64
CA LEU A 12 19.74 -13.11 -14.03
C LEU A 12 19.93 -14.58 -13.62
N ILE A 13 18.89 -15.22 -13.05
CA ILE A 13 18.91 -16.65 -12.73
C ILE A 13 19.24 -17.46 -13.97
N ASN A 14 18.56 -17.20 -15.07
CA ASN A 14 18.80 -17.93 -16.31
C ASN A 14 20.23 -17.73 -16.86
N GLU A 15 20.76 -16.50 -16.80
CA GLU A 15 22.12 -16.16 -17.22
C GLU A 15 23.18 -16.82 -16.32
N THR A 16 22.93 -16.90 -15.00
CA THR A 16 23.91 -17.37 -14.02
C THR A 16 23.87 -18.88 -13.82
N HIS A 17 22.67 -19.45 -13.75
CA HIS A 17 22.43 -20.85 -13.38
C HIS A 17 21.83 -21.69 -14.50
N GLY A 18 21.36 -21.03 -15.57
CA GLY A 18 20.55 -21.69 -16.59
C GLY A 18 19.10 -21.91 -16.11
N GLY A 19 18.35 -22.71 -16.84
CA GLY A 19 16.97 -23.06 -16.47
C GLY A 19 15.92 -22.25 -17.21
N GLU A 20 14.68 -22.30 -16.73
CA GLU A 20 13.50 -21.74 -17.41
C GLU A 20 12.73 -20.71 -16.57
N ASN A 21 13.34 -20.19 -15.50
CA ASN A 21 12.69 -19.29 -14.54
C ASN A 21 12.11 -18.04 -15.22
N HIS A 22 12.86 -17.46 -16.16
CA HIS A 22 12.41 -16.29 -16.91
C HIS A 22 11.27 -16.63 -17.87
N ALA A 23 11.39 -17.74 -18.60
CA ALA A 23 10.32 -18.19 -19.50
C ALA A 23 9.02 -18.50 -18.73
N ARG A 24 9.11 -19.14 -17.56
CA ARG A 24 7.96 -19.36 -16.67
C ARG A 24 7.30 -18.06 -16.24
N LEU A 25 8.09 -17.04 -15.87
CA LEU A 25 7.57 -15.73 -15.51
C LEU A 25 6.86 -15.06 -16.70
N LEU A 26 7.45 -15.09 -17.89
CA LEU A 26 6.84 -14.49 -19.09
C LEU A 26 5.51 -15.18 -19.44
N ASN A 27 5.46 -16.49 -19.43
CA ASN A 27 4.24 -17.27 -19.65
C ASN A 27 3.16 -16.94 -18.61
N TYR A 28 3.56 -16.77 -17.35
CA TYR A 28 2.63 -16.38 -16.29
C TYR A 28 2.10 -14.95 -16.48
N ILE A 29 2.94 -14.01 -16.90
CA ILE A 29 2.50 -12.63 -17.20
C ILE A 29 1.49 -12.63 -18.34
N GLU A 30 1.75 -13.37 -19.42
CA GLU A 30 0.82 -13.54 -20.54
C GLU A 30 -0.51 -14.16 -20.10
N TYR A 31 -0.45 -15.20 -19.28
CA TYR A 31 -1.62 -15.84 -18.69
C TYR A 31 -2.43 -14.83 -17.83
N ALA A 32 -1.77 -14.09 -16.94
CA ALA A 32 -2.42 -13.13 -16.07
C ALA A 32 -3.09 -11.98 -16.86
N GLN A 33 -2.43 -11.49 -17.91
CA GLN A 33 -2.98 -10.45 -18.78
C GLN A 33 -4.15 -10.96 -19.64
N SER A 34 -4.01 -12.15 -20.22
CA SER A 34 -5.05 -12.73 -21.08
C SER A 34 -6.33 -13.08 -20.33
N ASN A 35 -6.24 -13.30 -19.02
CA ASN A 35 -7.37 -13.62 -18.15
C ASN A 35 -7.80 -12.45 -17.26
N ASP A 36 -7.22 -11.25 -17.43
CA ASP A 36 -7.52 -10.05 -16.64
C ASP A 36 -7.45 -10.30 -15.13
N LEU A 37 -6.39 -10.98 -14.67
CA LEU A 37 -6.26 -11.38 -13.28
C LEU A 37 -5.81 -10.22 -12.40
N SER A 38 -6.49 -10.03 -11.27
CA SER A 38 -6.03 -9.18 -10.17
C SER A 38 -5.06 -9.97 -9.29
N ILE A 39 -3.82 -9.48 -9.17
CA ILE A 39 -2.75 -10.16 -8.45
C ILE A 39 -2.43 -9.41 -7.14
N GLY A 40 -2.51 -10.12 -6.04
CA GLY A 40 -2.10 -9.62 -4.73
C GLY A 40 -0.62 -9.89 -4.45
N VAL A 41 0.13 -8.84 -4.10
CA VAL A 41 1.56 -8.99 -3.76
C VAL A 41 1.70 -9.46 -2.31
N ALA A 42 2.07 -10.72 -2.13
CA ALA A 42 2.29 -11.37 -0.85
C ALA A 42 3.80 -11.40 -0.52
N MET A 43 4.35 -10.23 -0.14
CA MET A 43 5.78 -10.07 0.10
C MET A 43 6.14 -10.06 1.59
N THR A 44 5.44 -9.26 2.39
CA THR A 44 5.78 -9.11 3.82
C THR A 44 5.46 -10.37 4.60
N ASP A 45 6.46 -10.96 5.25
CA ASP A 45 6.30 -12.11 6.14
C ASP A 45 5.84 -11.69 7.55
N GLY A 46 5.44 -12.65 8.39
CA GLY A 46 5.12 -12.45 9.80
C GLY A 46 6.32 -11.98 10.63
N LYS A 47 7.54 -12.27 10.16
CA LYS A 47 8.87 -11.83 10.64
C LYS A 47 9.33 -12.39 11.98
N GLY A 48 8.46 -12.90 12.84
CA GLY A 48 8.82 -13.48 14.12
C GLY A 48 9.79 -12.62 14.95
N ASP A 49 10.85 -13.22 15.50
CA ASP A 49 11.94 -12.52 16.18
C ASP A 49 12.82 -11.79 15.15
N ARG A 50 12.74 -10.48 15.11
CA ARG A 50 13.42 -9.64 14.10
C ARG A 50 14.92 -9.56 14.26
N SER A 51 15.49 -10.04 15.38
CA SER A 51 16.94 -10.16 15.59
C SER A 51 17.53 -11.38 14.87
N LYS A 52 16.66 -12.32 14.44
CA LYS A 52 17.03 -13.59 13.81
C LYS A 52 16.77 -13.58 12.31
N ARG A 53 17.52 -14.43 11.60
CA ARG A 53 17.28 -14.75 10.18
C ARG A 53 16.09 -15.73 10.04
N PRO A 54 15.50 -15.88 8.85
CA PRO A 54 14.41 -16.82 8.61
C PRO A 54 14.72 -18.24 9.07
N SER A 55 15.86 -18.79 8.71
CA SER A 55 16.31 -20.13 9.10
C SER A 55 16.59 -20.31 10.61
N GLN A 56 16.64 -19.22 11.38
CA GLN A 56 16.90 -19.22 12.82
C GLN A 56 15.64 -19.00 13.66
N GLN A 57 14.48 -18.83 13.03
CA GLN A 57 13.22 -18.64 13.76
C GLN A 57 12.84 -19.91 14.53
N VAL A 58 12.32 -19.72 15.75
CA VAL A 58 11.76 -20.83 16.53
C VAL A 58 10.50 -21.39 15.84
N GLN A 59 9.72 -20.48 15.24
CA GLN A 59 8.58 -20.85 14.42
C GLN A 59 8.92 -20.52 12.94
N PRO A 60 9.29 -21.52 12.14
CA PRO A 60 9.71 -21.30 10.75
C PRO A 60 8.59 -20.70 9.90
N ASP A 61 7.33 -21.03 10.18
CA ASP A 61 6.16 -20.49 9.48
C ASP A 61 5.95 -18.97 9.67
N SER A 62 6.77 -18.31 10.48
CA SER A 62 6.84 -16.84 10.51
C SER A 62 7.29 -16.26 9.16
N TYR A 63 7.87 -17.08 8.30
CA TYR A 63 8.24 -16.79 6.91
C TYR A 63 7.72 -17.88 6.00
N VAL A 64 7.28 -17.50 4.80
CA VAL A 64 6.97 -18.53 3.79
C VAL A 64 8.26 -19.20 3.34
N HIS A 65 8.24 -20.52 3.29
CA HIS A 65 9.38 -21.34 2.89
C HIS A 65 8.94 -22.61 2.18
N VAL A 66 9.87 -23.19 1.45
CA VAL A 66 9.70 -24.49 0.76
C VAL A 66 9.89 -25.60 1.78
N THR A 67 8.86 -26.43 1.96
CA THR A 67 8.89 -27.61 2.83
C THR A 67 9.21 -28.88 2.09
N GLU A 68 8.91 -28.95 0.79
CA GLU A 68 9.19 -30.08 -0.08
C GLU A 68 9.42 -29.64 -1.51
N ARG A 69 10.38 -30.27 -2.20
CA ARG A 69 10.61 -30.11 -3.63
C ARG A 69 10.27 -31.40 -4.35
N ARG A 70 9.42 -31.32 -5.37
CA ARG A 70 8.95 -32.46 -6.17
C ARG A 70 9.38 -32.27 -7.62
N ALA A 71 9.27 -33.31 -8.44
CA ALA A 71 9.59 -33.23 -9.85
C ALA A 71 8.67 -32.28 -10.64
N ASP A 72 7.44 -32.10 -10.15
CA ASP A 72 6.39 -31.30 -10.79
C ASP A 72 6.10 -29.96 -10.11
N GLY A 73 6.81 -29.65 -9.00
CA GLY A 73 6.59 -28.39 -8.27
C GLY A 73 7.22 -28.36 -6.87
N ILE A 74 6.77 -27.42 -6.09
CA ILE A 74 7.20 -27.25 -4.69
C ILE A 74 5.99 -27.22 -3.75
N VAL A 75 6.21 -27.52 -2.48
CA VAL A 75 5.23 -27.31 -1.41
C VAL A 75 5.72 -26.20 -0.51
N ILE A 76 4.87 -25.22 -0.22
CA ILE A 76 5.20 -24.08 0.61
C ILE A 76 4.33 -24.04 1.88
N SER A 77 4.94 -23.57 2.97
CA SER A 77 4.23 -23.27 4.23
C SER A 77 4.70 -21.93 4.80
N GLY A 78 3.89 -21.34 5.67
CA GLY A 78 4.22 -20.09 6.36
C GLY A 78 3.20 -18.98 6.18
N VAL A 79 3.55 -17.77 6.62
CA VAL A 79 2.63 -16.62 6.68
C VAL A 79 3.15 -15.46 5.84
N LYS A 80 2.26 -14.88 5.05
CA LYS A 80 2.41 -13.53 4.47
C LYS A 80 1.42 -12.57 5.11
N ALA A 81 1.93 -11.45 5.58
CA ALA A 81 1.13 -10.40 6.21
C ALA A 81 1.08 -9.16 5.30
N ILE A 82 0.09 -8.27 5.56
CA ILE A 82 -0.07 -6.98 4.86
C ILE A 82 -0.25 -7.19 3.34
N ILE A 83 -1.18 -8.05 2.94
CA ILE A 83 -1.59 -8.23 1.55
C ILE A 83 -2.76 -7.29 1.29
N THR A 84 -2.48 -6.14 0.72
CA THR A 84 -3.51 -5.15 0.37
C THR A 84 -4.44 -5.71 -0.70
N GLY A 85 -5.75 -5.61 -0.47
CA GLY A 85 -6.78 -6.16 -1.35
C GLY A 85 -6.88 -7.69 -1.32
N GLY A 86 -6.14 -8.39 -0.46
CA GLY A 86 -5.97 -9.85 -0.47
C GLY A 86 -7.23 -10.67 -0.74
N PRO A 87 -8.36 -10.46 -0.07
CA PRO A 87 -9.57 -11.26 -0.28
C PRO A 87 -10.27 -11.01 -1.63
N TYR A 88 -9.87 -10.00 -2.38
CA TYR A 88 -10.46 -9.63 -3.68
C TYR A 88 -9.54 -9.94 -4.86
N MET A 89 -8.41 -10.59 -4.62
CA MET A 89 -7.47 -10.98 -5.67
C MET A 89 -7.85 -12.36 -6.25
N HIS A 90 -7.38 -12.62 -7.46
CA HIS A 90 -7.49 -13.95 -8.07
C HIS A 90 -6.32 -14.84 -7.62
N GLU A 91 -5.13 -14.25 -7.54
CA GLU A 91 -3.91 -14.98 -7.19
C GLU A 91 -3.01 -14.14 -6.28
N PHE A 92 -2.17 -14.82 -5.50
CA PHE A 92 -1.07 -14.22 -4.77
C PHE A 92 0.24 -14.42 -5.51
N LEU A 93 1.00 -13.34 -5.66
CA LEU A 93 2.39 -13.36 -6.04
C LEU A 93 3.24 -13.36 -4.76
N VAL A 94 3.66 -14.54 -4.35
CA VAL A 94 4.47 -14.76 -3.15
C VAL A 94 5.92 -14.41 -3.46
N MET A 95 6.56 -13.60 -2.62
CA MET A 95 7.94 -13.16 -2.80
C MET A 95 8.66 -13.04 -1.44
N PRO A 96 10.00 -13.23 -1.37
CA PRO A 96 10.76 -12.97 -0.16
C PRO A 96 10.84 -11.48 0.13
N CYS A 97 10.81 -11.09 1.42
CA CYS A 97 10.75 -9.68 1.83
C CYS A 97 12.08 -9.09 2.32
N ARG A 98 13.16 -9.87 2.31
CA ARG A 98 14.47 -9.44 2.83
C ARG A 98 15.62 -10.18 2.14
N ARG A 99 16.85 -9.67 2.34
CA ARG A 99 18.04 -10.39 1.94
C ARG A 99 18.12 -11.74 2.67
N MET A 100 18.36 -12.80 1.90
CA MET A 100 18.60 -14.16 2.37
C MET A 100 20.10 -14.48 2.36
N GLN A 101 20.51 -15.39 3.21
CA GLN A 101 21.85 -15.99 3.19
C GLN A 101 21.74 -17.40 2.61
N PRO A 102 22.84 -18.06 2.23
CA PRO A 102 22.80 -19.42 1.69
C PRO A 102 22.04 -20.43 2.58
N GLU A 103 22.11 -20.24 3.92
CA GLU A 103 21.39 -21.08 4.87
C GLU A 103 19.88 -20.84 4.89
N ASP A 104 19.45 -19.72 4.32
CA ASP A 104 18.03 -19.34 4.21
C ASP A 104 17.44 -19.74 2.85
N LYS A 105 18.10 -20.61 2.06
CA LYS A 105 17.69 -20.92 0.69
C LYS A 105 16.23 -21.36 0.55
N ASP A 106 15.70 -22.10 1.52
CA ASP A 106 14.31 -22.57 1.49
C ASP A 106 13.30 -21.43 1.70
N PHE A 107 13.75 -20.26 2.17
CA PHE A 107 12.96 -19.04 2.32
C PHE A 107 13.11 -18.10 1.11
N ALA A 108 14.05 -18.36 0.21
CA ALA A 108 14.23 -17.61 -1.03
C ALA A 108 13.31 -18.18 -2.12
N VAL A 109 12.01 -17.97 -1.94
CA VAL A 109 10.99 -18.49 -2.86
C VAL A 109 10.14 -17.37 -3.44
N ALA A 110 9.93 -17.40 -4.76
CA ALA A 110 8.95 -16.56 -5.45
C ALA A 110 8.08 -17.42 -6.36
N CYS A 111 6.76 -17.31 -6.20
CA CYS A 111 5.81 -18.12 -6.95
C CYS A 111 4.43 -17.45 -7.03
N ALA A 112 3.58 -17.93 -7.93
CA ALA A 112 2.19 -17.50 -8.05
C ALA A 112 1.24 -18.61 -7.60
N VAL A 113 0.24 -18.26 -6.78
CA VAL A 113 -0.72 -19.21 -6.20
C VAL A 113 -2.13 -18.64 -6.27
N PRO A 114 -3.14 -19.38 -6.77
CA PRO A 114 -4.54 -19.01 -6.65
C PRO A 114 -4.95 -18.83 -5.18
N ILE A 115 -5.76 -17.82 -4.86
CA ILE A 115 -6.11 -17.55 -3.45
C ILE A 115 -7.01 -18.64 -2.84
N ASP A 116 -7.66 -19.44 -3.66
CA ASP A 116 -8.51 -20.57 -3.29
C ASP A 116 -7.78 -21.91 -3.33
N ALA A 117 -6.45 -21.92 -3.52
CA ALA A 117 -5.68 -23.15 -3.49
C ALA A 117 -5.83 -23.86 -2.15
N PRO A 118 -5.93 -25.21 -2.15
CA PRO A 118 -6.00 -25.99 -0.93
C PRO A 118 -4.84 -25.67 0.02
N GLY A 119 -5.15 -25.41 1.30
CA GLY A 119 -4.17 -25.06 2.33
C GLY A 119 -4.00 -23.55 2.53
N ILE A 120 -4.67 -22.69 1.78
CA ILE A 120 -4.64 -21.24 2.03
C ILE A 120 -5.77 -20.83 2.97
N THR A 121 -5.40 -20.11 4.03
CA THR A 121 -6.34 -19.42 4.92
C THR A 121 -6.07 -17.93 4.90
N ILE A 122 -7.10 -17.13 4.60
CA ILE A 122 -7.02 -15.68 4.54
C ILE A 122 -7.75 -15.08 5.73
N VAL A 123 -7.03 -14.29 6.53
CA VAL A 123 -7.60 -13.51 7.63
C VAL A 123 -7.55 -12.04 7.27
N SER A 124 -8.71 -11.42 7.12
CA SER A 124 -8.81 -10.07 6.56
C SER A 124 -9.21 -9.05 7.60
N ARG A 125 -8.57 -7.89 7.53
CA ARG A 125 -9.08 -6.66 8.09
C ARG A 125 -9.99 -6.01 7.03
N PRO A 126 -11.25 -5.69 7.35
CA PRO A 126 -12.16 -5.05 6.40
C PRO A 126 -11.67 -3.65 6.01
N ALA A 127 -12.07 -3.19 4.83
CA ALA A 127 -11.93 -1.80 4.44
C ALA A 127 -12.86 -0.91 5.25
N GLY A 128 -12.36 0.20 5.76
CA GLY A 128 -13.11 1.12 6.60
C GLY A 128 -13.52 0.53 7.96
N ARG A 129 -14.38 1.24 8.66
CA ARG A 129 -14.94 0.80 9.94
C ARG A 129 -16.39 0.38 9.74
N PRO A 130 -16.70 -0.93 9.66
CA PRO A 130 -18.07 -1.39 9.47
C PRO A 130 -19.01 -0.80 10.51
N GLY A 131 -20.15 -0.24 10.05
CA GLY A 131 -21.13 0.37 10.92
C GLY A 131 -20.79 1.78 11.45
N ASN A 132 -19.66 2.37 11.04
CA ASN A 132 -19.39 3.77 11.34
C ASN A 132 -19.97 4.68 10.25
N PRO A 133 -21.04 5.43 10.50
CA PRO A 133 -21.68 6.28 9.51
C PRO A 133 -20.79 7.48 9.08
N ALA A 134 -19.76 7.83 9.87
CA ALA A 134 -18.81 8.87 9.53
C ALA A 134 -17.72 8.40 8.56
N ALA A 135 -17.45 7.11 8.46
CA ALA A 135 -16.41 6.52 7.61
C ALA A 135 -16.88 6.33 6.14
N MET A 136 -17.49 7.35 5.55
CA MET A 136 -18.11 7.23 4.22
C MET A 136 -17.10 7.07 3.09
N PHE A 137 -15.92 7.67 3.19
CA PHE A 137 -14.88 7.58 2.19
C PHE A 137 -14.12 6.26 2.32
N SER A 138 -13.63 5.94 3.52
CA SER A 138 -12.88 4.71 3.77
C SER A 138 -13.72 3.45 3.51
N ALA A 139 -15.01 3.47 3.83
CA ALA A 139 -15.91 2.37 3.53
C ALA A 139 -16.08 2.08 2.02
N LYS A 140 -15.87 3.08 1.17
CA LYS A 140 -16.03 2.94 -0.29
C LYS A 140 -14.70 2.75 -1.04
N PHE A 141 -13.64 3.40 -0.58
CA PHE A 141 -12.40 3.55 -1.34
C PHE A 141 -11.17 2.96 -0.65
N ALA A 142 -11.23 2.69 0.68
CA ALA A 142 -10.15 2.00 1.34
C ALA A 142 -10.11 0.51 0.93
N GLN A 143 -8.94 -0.08 1.02
CA GLN A 143 -8.73 -1.48 0.68
C GLN A 143 -8.69 -2.34 1.95
N SER A 144 -9.28 -3.53 1.86
CA SER A 144 -9.06 -4.57 2.84
C SER A 144 -7.59 -4.99 2.85
N VAL A 145 -7.08 -5.38 3.99
CA VAL A 145 -5.72 -5.93 4.14
C VAL A 145 -5.82 -7.32 4.75
N ALA A 146 -5.05 -8.26 4.20
CA ALA A 146 -5.10 -9.65 4.63
C ALA A 146 -3.75 -10.14 5.17
N VAL A 147 -3.85 -11.13 6.04
CA VAL A 147 -2.82 -12.11 6.37
C VAL A 147 -3.20 -13.40 5.68
N ALA A 148 -2.29 -14.00 4.92
CA ALA A 148 -2.48 -15.30 4.30
C ALA A 148 -1.55 -16.32 4.96
N TYR A 149 -2.13 -17.40 5.43
CA TYR A 149 -1.43 -18.57 5.95
C TYR A 149 -1.44 -19.68 4.89
N PHE A 150 -0.28 -20.22 4.61
CA PHE A 150 -0.04 -21.31 3.67
C PHE A 150 0.28 -22.56 4.49
N ASP A 151 -0.54 -23.59 4.38
CA ASP A 151 -0.37 -24.88 5.05
C ASP A 151 -0.16 -25.98 4.01
N ASN A 152 1.09 -26.32 3.74
CA ASN A 152 1.48 -27.32 2.76
C ASN A 152 0.83 -27.11 1.39
N VAL A 153 0.89 -25.89 0.88
CA VAL A 153 0.32 -25.52 -0.42
C VAL A 153 1.22 -25.97 -1.55
N PHE A 154 0.69 -26.82 -2.43
CA PHE A 154 1.42 -27.24 -3.63
C PHE A 154 1.39 -26.14 -4.71
N VAL A 155 2.57 -25.86 -5.29
CA VAL A 155 2.77 -24.91 -6.37
C VAL A 155 3.41 -25.64 -7.54
N PRO A 156 2.73 -25.75 -8.69
CA PRO A 156 3.30 -26.42 -9.87
C PRO A 156 4.51 -25.64 -10.42
N MET A 157 5.45 -26.33 -11.03
CA MET A 157 6.76 -25.77 -11.41
C MET A 157 6.65 -24.59 -12.37
N GLU A 158 5.65 -24.58 -13.27
CA GLU A 158 5.42 -23.46 -14.20
C GLU A 158 5.02 -22.13 -13.50
N ARG A 159 4.67 -22.21 -12.21
CA ARG A 159 4.33 -21.05 -11.37
C ARG A 159 5.44 -20.69 -10.36
N VAL A 160 6.60 -21.35 -10.45
CA VAL A 160 7.76 -21.10 -9.57
C VAL A 160 8.80 -20.27 -10.33
N PHE A 161 9.14 -19.10 -9.78
CA PHE A 161 10.03 -18.12 -10.40
C PHE A 161 11.40 -18.04 -9.73
N ILE A 162 11.47 -18.26 -8.40
CA ILE A 162 12.69 -18.36 -7.61
C ILE A 162 12.53 -19.55 -6.66
N ASP A 163 13.53 -20.41 -6.55
CA ASP A 163 13.55 -21.57 -5.64
C ASP A 163 14.95 -21.83 -5.08
N GLY A 164 15.38 -20.93 -4.20
CA GLY A 164 16.66 -21.06 -3.48
C GLY A 164 17.79 -20.19 -3.98
N GLU A 165 17.59 -19.42 -5.07
CA GLU A 165 18.59 -18.49 -5.61
C GLU A 165 18.63 -17.22 -4.73
N THR A 166 19.42 -17.27 -3.67
CA THR A 166 19.43 -16.24 -2.59
C THR A 166 19.96 -14.89 -3.05
N ASP A 167 20.93 -14.86 -3.97
CA ASP A 167 21.52 -13.63 -4.48
C ASP A 167 20.53 -12.89 -5.39
N GLU A 168 19.88 -13.62 -6.30
CA GLU A 168 18.88 -13.06 -7.22
C GLU A 168 17.60 -12.69 -6.46
N ALA A 169 17.21 -13.44 -5.44
CA ALA A 169 16.15 -13.05 -4.51
C ALA A 169 16.45 -11.73 -3.80
N HIS A 170 17.73 -11.46 -3.46
CA HIS A 170 18.14 -10.17 -2.92
C HIS A 170 18.02 -9.03 -3.94
N ILE A 171 18.45 -9.27 -5.18
CA ILE A 171 18.30 -8.31 -6.29
C ILE A 171 16.82 -7.98 -6.49
N MET A 172 15.96 -9.00 -6.59
CA MET A 172 14.51 -8.86 -6.70
C MET A 172 13.94 -8.00 -5.56
N THR A 173 14.30 -8.29 -4.30
CA THR A 173 13.82 -7.54 -3.14
C THR A 173 14.23 -6.07 -3.20
N THR A 174 15.46 -5.77 -3.63
CA THR A 174 15.98 -4.41 -3.77
C THR A 174 15.27 -3.64 -4.88
N ASN A 175 15.05 -4.29 -6.02
CA ASN A 175 14.37 -3.69 -7.17
C ASN A 175 12.89 -3.46 -6.88
N TYR A 176 12.21 -4.44 -6.28
CA TYR A 176 10.85 -4.25 -5.80
C TYR A 176 10.74 -3.03 -4.88
N ALA A 177 11.65 -2.91 -3.91
CA ALA A 177 11.64 -1.75 -3.01
C ALA A 177 11.79 -0.42 -3.75
N THR A 178 12.58 -0.37 -4.83
CA THR A 178 12.76 0.83 -5.66
C THR A 178 11.47 1.18 -6.40
N HIS A 179 10.88 0.24 -7.12
CA HIS A 179 9.62 0.41 -7.84
C HIS A 179 8.48 0.79 -6.89
N HIS A 180 8.36 0.08 -5.76
CA HIS A 180 7.30 0.31 -4.78
C HIS A 180 7.41 1.67 -4.08
N ARG A 181 8.62 2.13 -3.77
CA ARG A 181 8.83 3.47 -3.23
C ARG A 181 8.44 4.55 -4.22
N HIS A 182 8.75 4.35 -5.49
CA HIS A 182 8.35 5.25 -6.56
C HIS A 182 6.82 5.31 -6.71
N SER A 183 6.13 4.19 -6.78
CA SER A 183 4.67 4.17 -6.89
C SER A 183 3.95 4.72 -5.66
N CYS A 184 4.51 4.50 -4.45
CA CYS A 184 4.01 5.11 -3.22
C CYS A 184 4.01 6.65 -3.27
N ILE A 185 4.99 7.27 -3.92
CA ILE A 185 5.06 8.74 -4.07
C ILE A 185 3.82 9.23 -4.84
N GLY A 186 3.52 8.60 -5.98
CA GLY A 186 2.35 8.98 -6.79
C GLY A 186 1.02 8.80 -6.04
N ALA A 187 0.85 7.66 -5.37
CA ALA A 187 -0.35 7.39 -4.59
C ALA A 187 -0.57 8.43 -3.47
N ARG A 188 0.49 8.84 -2.81
CA ARG A 188 0.41 9.81 -1.72
C ARG A 188 0.33 11.27 -2.20
N ALA A 189 0.80 11.58 -3.39
CA ALA A 189 0.52 12.87 -4.02
C ALA A 189 -0.99 13.05 -4.22
N GLY A 190 -1.67 12.06 -4.80
CA GLY A 190 -3.13 12.07 -4.93
C GLY A 190 -3.87 12.17 -3.58
N PHE A 191 -3.33 11.55 -2.54
CA PHE A 191 -3.86 11.71 -1.18
C PHE A 191 -3.67 13.16 -0.66
N GLY A 192 -2.54 13.77 -0.95
CA GLY A 192 -2.27 15.18 -0.64
C GLY A 192 -3.24 16.13 -1.35
N ASP A 193 -3.56 15.85 -2.62
CA ASP A 193 -4.54 16.63 -3.38
C ASP A 193 -5.95 16.58 -2.75
N LEU A 194 -6.34 15.40 -2.22
CA LEU A 194 -7.60 15.30 -1.47
C LEU A 194 -7.59 16.17 -0.22
N LEU A 195 -6.49 16.21 0.53
CA LEU A 195 -6.36 17.07 1.72
C LEU A 195 -6.32 18.55 1.37
N ILE A 196 -5.67 18.93 0.27
CA ILE A 196 -5.67 20.32 -0.25
C ILE A 196 -7.08 20.75 -0.61
N GLY A 197 -7.80 19.93 -1.39
CA GLY A 197 -9.18 20.19 -1.77
C GLY A 197 -10.12 20.29 -0.56
N ALA A 198 -10.02 19.34 0.37
CA ALA A 198 -10.80 19.35 1.60
C ALA A 198 -10.47 20.57 2.50
N GLY A 199 -9.18 20.94 2.57
CA GLY A 199 -8.73 22.15 3.27
C GLY A 199 -9.35 23.43 2.70
N ALA A 200 -9.43 23.54 1.38
CA ALA A 200 -10.07 24.67 0.72
C ALA A 200 -11.58 24.72 1.04
N MET A 201 -12.26 23.58 0.91
CA MET A 201 -13.70 23.48 1.17
C MET A 201 -14.06 23.77 2.63
N ILE A 202 -13.26 23.29 3.59
CA ILE A 202 -13.55 23.52 5.01
C ILE A 202 -13.28 24.98 5.42
N ALA A 203 -12.27 25.62 4.83
CA ALA A 203 -12.02 27.04 5.07
C ALA A 203 -13.21 27.91 4.57
N GLU A 204 -13.70 27.65 3.38
CA GLU A 204 -14.89 28.30 2.83
C GLU A 204 -16.11 28.07 3.75
N ALA A 205 -16.36 26.84 4.14
CA ALA A 205 -17.46 26.48 5.03
C ALA A 205 -17.34 27.11 6.43
N ASN A 206 -16.14 27.40 6.89
CA ASN A 206 -15.89 28.14 8.14
C ASN A 206 -15.95 29.68 7.96
N GLY A 207 -16.16 30.18 6.74
CA GLY A 207 -16.16 31.62 6.45
C GLY A 207 -14.78 32.25 6.44
N LEU A 208 -13.73 31.45 6.23
CA LEU A 208 -12.32 31.88 6.22
C LEU A 208 -11.81 32.05 4.77
N ASP A 209 -11.40 33.28 4.47
CA ASP A 209 -10.83 33.64 3.19
C ASP A 209 -9.29 33.61 3.28
N TYR A 210 -8.64 32.85 2.45
CA TYR A 210 -7.18 32.73 2.43
C TYR A 210 -6.47 34.07 2.14
N GLU A 211 -7.07 34.98 1.39
CA GLU A 211 -6.51 36.31 1.15
C GLU A 211 -6.48 37.17 2.40
N LYS A 212 -7.52 37.03 3.23
CA LYS A 212 -7.71 37.81 4.45
C LYS A 212 -7.20 37.13 5.72
N THR A 213 -6.89 35.83 5.65
CA THR A 213 -6.54 35.01 6.81
C THR A 213 -5.13 34.41 6.64
N PRO A 214 -4.06 35.16 6.98
CA PRO A 214 -2.67 34.76 6.72
C PRO A 214 -2.30 33.38 7.26
N HIS A 215 -2.69 33.05 8.50
CA HIS A 215 -2.37 31.75 9.10
C HIS A 215 -3.01 30.55 8.38
N MET A 216 -4.18 30.73 7.77
CA MET A 216 -4.81 29.69 6.94
C MET A 216 -4.05 29.52 5.63
N ARG A 217 -3.67 30.64 5.00
CA ARG A 217 -2.87 30.65 3.77
C ARG A 217 -1.52 29.94 3.97
N GLU A 218 -0.81 30.25 5.07
CA GLU A 218 0.47 29.62 5.39
C GLU A 218 0.35 28.11 5.53
N LYS A 219 -0.67 27.60 6.23
CA LYS A 219 -0.94 26.17 6.38
C LYS A 219 -1.23 25.50 5.02
N MET A 220 -2.03 26.14 4.17
CA MET A 220 -2.32 25.63 2.84
C MET A 220 -1.06 25.59 1.95
N VAL A 221 -0.24 26.64 2.01
CA VAL A 221 1.06 26.69 1.29
C VAL A 221 1.98 25.57 1.77
N ASP A 222 2.04 25.31 3.08
CA ASP A 222 2.84 24.21 3.62
C ASP A 222 2.33 22.85 3.15
N LEU A 223 1.02 22.64 3.12
CA LEU A 223 0.42 21.39 2.63
C LEU A 223 0.73 21.16 1.14
N ILE A 224 0.57 22.19 0.31
CA ILE A 224 0.91 22.14 -1.12
C ILE A 224 2.41 21.87 -1.30
N LYS A 225 3.28 22.59 -0.59
CA LYS A 225 4.73 22.42 -0.64
C LYS A 225 5.16 20.98 -0.31
N ILE A 226 4.56 20.37 0.72
CA ILE A 226 4.83 18.99 1.09
C ILE A 226 4.41 18.03 -0.04
N THR A 227 3.19 18.18 -0.53
CA THR A 227 2.61 17.31 -1.57
C THR A 227 3.43 17.39 -2.87
N GLU A 228 3.66 18.59 -3.36
CA GLU A 228 4.44 18.83 -4.59
C GLU A 228 5.92 18.46 -4.44
N GLY A 229 6.48 18.62 -3.23
CA GLY A 229 7.89 18.31 -2.94
C GLY A 229 8.22 16.83 -3.12
N PHE A 230 7.42 15.93 -2.61
CA PHE A 230 7.66 14.51 -2.83
C PHE A 230 7.17 14.03 -4.22
N TYR A 231 6.13 14.64 -4.79
CA TYR A 231 5.72 14.36 -6.17
C TYR A 231 6.84 14.69 -7.18
N ALA A 232 7.50 15.84 -7.02
CA ALA A 232 8.66 16.20 -7.84
C ALA A 232 9.78 15.16 -7.79
N CYS A 233 10.01 14.52 -6.62
CA CYS A 233 10.94 13.39 -6.51
C CYS A 233 10.49 12.18 -7.36
N GLY A 234 9.18 11.91 -7.43
CA GLY A 234 8.62 10.87 -8.30
C GLY A 234 8.88 11.14 -9.78
N ILE A 235 8.67 12.37 -10.22
CA ILE A 235 8.99 12.81 -11.61
C ILE A 235 10.49 12.68 -11.89
N ALA A 236 11.35 13.14 -10.97
CA ALA A 236 12.79 12.99 -11.10
C ALA A 236 13.22 11.51 -11.16
N ALA A 237 12.65 10.65 -10.33
CA ALA A 237 12.92 9.22 -10.36
C ALA A 237 12.54 8.56 -11.69
N SER A 238 11.42 8.97 -12.29
CA SER A 238 11.02 8.51 -13.62
C SER A 238 11.97 9.00 -14.71
N THR A 239 12.35 10.29 -14.66
CA THR A 239 13.17 10.93 -15.72
C THR A 239 14.62 10.44 -15.70
N MET A 240 15.17 10.18 -14.49
CA MET A 240 16.55 9.75 -14.28
C MET A 240 16.69 8.23 -14.22
N GLY A 241 15.61 7.48 -14.46
CA GLY A 241 15.62 6.04 -14.50
C GLY A 241 16.50 5.46 -15.60
N VAL A 242 16.86 4.21 -15.47
CA VAL A 242 17.76 3.49 -16.38
C VAL A 242 17.20 2.13 -16.75
N HIS A 243 17.63 1.59 -17.90
CA HIS A 243 17.38 0.20 -18.23
C HIS A 243 18.33 -0.71 -17.42
N ASP A 244 17.75 -1.79 -16.87
CA ASP A 244 18.54 -2.85 -16.24
C ASP A 244 19.14 -3.80 -17.31
N ALA A 245 19.89 -4.82 -16.85
CA ALA A 245 20.55 -5.76 -17.73
C ALA A 245 19.57 -6.63 -18.56
N ALA A 246 18.36 -6.83 -18.06
CA ALA A 246 17.29 -7.54 -18.75
C ALA A 246 16.52 -6.64 -19.76
N GLY A 247 16.85 -5.35 -19.84
CA GLY A 247 16.21 -4.36 -20.70
C GLY A 247 14.95 -3.72 -20.11
N ASN A 248 14.58 -4.04 -18.88
CA ASN A 248 13.44 -3.44 -18.20
C ASN A 248 13.81 -2.06 -17.64
N PHE A 249 12.87 -1.11 -17.67
CA PHE A 249 13.11 0.24 -17.16
C PHE A 249 12.91 0.28 -15.64
N ARG A 250 13.90 0.80 -14.93
CA ARG A 250 13.87 0.97 -13.48
C ARG A 250 13.98 2.45 -13.11
N PRO A 251 13.09 2.97 -12.24
CA PRO A 251 13.18 4.34 -11.75
C PRO A 251 14.49 4.57 -10.98
N ASP A 252 14.95 5.83 -10.95
CA ASP A 252 16.16 6.18 -10.21
C ASP A 252 15.99 5.87 -8.72
N ARG A 253 16.96 5.14 -8.17
CA ARG A 253 16.92 4.65 -6.79
C ARG A 253 17.06 5.77 -5.75
N VAL A 254 17.85 6.79 -6.06
CA VAL A 254 18.11 7.89 -5.11
C VAL A 254 16.86 8.73 -4.96
N TYR A 255 16.26 9.17 -6.07
CA TYR A 255 15.05 9.98 -6.03
C TYR A 255 13.83 9.21 -5.51
N SER A 256 13.70 7.92 -5.82
CA SER A 256 12.67 7.06 -5.21
C SER A 256 12.80 6.97 -3.69
N ASN A 257 14.03 6.86 -3.19
CA ASN A 257 14.30 6.82 -1.75
C ASN A 257 14.06 8.18 -1.09
N ILE A 258 14.49 9.28 -1.69
CA ILE A 258 14.27 10.64 -1.17
C ILE A 258 12.77 10.92 -1.08
N GLY A 259 12.02 10.70 -2.15
CA GLY A 259 10.58 10.94 -2.15
C GLY A 259 9.85 10.10 -1.12
N LYS A 260 10.20 8.81 -0.99
CA LYS A 260 9.61 7.94 0.05
C LYS A 260 9.99 8.38 1.47
N LEU A 261 11.20 8.87 1.69
CA LEU A 261 11.64 9.39 2.99
C LEU A 261 10.89 10.68 3.37
N LEU A 262 10.78 11.61 2.43
CA LEU A 262 10.00 12.84 2.63
C LEU A 262 8.55 12.49 3.00
N LEU A 263 7.92 11.63 2.21
CA LEU A 263 6.57 11.15 2.47
C LEU A 263 6.44 10.54 3.88
N ALA A 264 7.33 9.62 4.27
CA ALA A 264 7.25 8.93 5.54
C ALA A 264 7.42 9.88 6.75
N ASN A 265 8.20 10.94 6.59
CA ASN A 265 8.41 11.94 7.64
C ASN A 265 7.30 12.99 7.70
N GLN A 266 6.75 13.38 6.56
CA GLN A 266 5.84 14.53 6.44
C GLN A 266 4.35 14.16 6.39
N ILE A 267 4.00 12.87 6.32
CA ILE A 267 2.60 12.46 6.30
C ILE A 267 1.83 12.94 7.54
N TYR A 268 2.46 12.90 8.70
CA TYR A 268 1.85 13.39 9.94
C TYR A 268 1.72 14.92 9.96
N ASP A 269 2.63 15.65 9.31
CA ASP A 269 2.49 17.10 9.13
C ASP A 269 1.30 17.42 8.21
N MET A 270 1.09 16.65 7.15
CA MET A 270 -0.09 16.80 6.28
C MET A 270 -1.39 16.61 7.07
N HIS A 271 -1.46 15.57 7.91
CA HIS A 271 -2.64 15.33 8.76
C HIS A 271 -2.84 16.46 9.77
N ARG A 272 -1.78 16.90 10.45
CA ARG A 272 -1.82 18.02 11.38
C ARG A 272 -2.30 19.31 10.69
N LEU A 273 -1.78 19.62 9.50
CA LEU A 273 -2.20 20.79 8.73
C LEU A 273 -3.67 20.72 8.34
N ALA A 274 -4.15 19.55 7.89
CA ALA A 274 -5.56 19.35 7.55
C ALA A 274 -6.48 19.54 8.78
N HIS A 275 -6.08 19.04 9.95
CA HIS A 275 -6.81 19.27 11.20
C HIS A 275 -6.79 20.75 11.61
N ASP A 276 -5.65 21.43 11.51
CA ASP A 276 -5.54 22.86 11.80
C ASP A 276 -6.42 23.72 10.87
N LEU A 277 -6.51 23.35 9.57
CA LEU A 277 -7.40 24.01 8.61
C LEU A 277 -8.87 23.79 8.97
N SER A 278 -9.22 22.61 9.47
CA SER A 278 -10.60 22.26 9.87
C SER A 278 -11.03 22.93 11.17
N GLY A 279 -10.09 23.29 12.02
CA GLY A 279 -10.35 23.71 13.40
C GLY A 279 -10.82 22.55 14.28
N GLY A 280 -11.28 22.83 15.49
CA GLY A 280 -11.71 21.82 16.46
C GLY A 280 -12.92 20.96 16.05
N LEU A 281 -13.61 21.33 15.00
CA LEU A 281 -14.82 20.64 14.55
C LEU A 281 -14.55 19.20 14.11
N VAL A 282 -13.39 18.92 13.52
CA VAL A 282 -12.99 17.59 13.06
C VAL A 282 -13.03 16.51 14.16
N VAL A 283 -12.81 16.91 15.43
CA VAL A 283 -12.81 15.98 16.58
C VAL A 283 -14.04 16.14 17.48
N ALA A 284 -14.94 17.05 17.17
CA ALA A 284 -16.07 17.43 18.04
C ALA A 284 -17.43 17.30 17.34
N LEU A 285 -17.48 16.89 16.08
CA LEU A 285 -18.74 16.70 15.35
C LEU A 285 -19.56 15.58 15.99
N PRO A 286 -20.86 15.81 16.21
CA PRO A 286 -21.81 14.76 16.56
C PRO A 286 -21.86 13.66 15.49
N SER A 287 -22.35 12.47 15.89
CA SER A 287 -22.62 11.38 14.95
C SER A 287 -23.50 11.87 13.79
N PRO A 288 -23.28 11.40 12.55
CA PRO A 288 -24.18 11.67 11.42
C PRO A 288 -25.65 11.30 11.69
N ASP A 289 -25.92 10.36 12.61
CA ASP A 289 -27.28 9.98 12.99
C ASP A 289 -28.06 11.16 13.62
N GLU A 290 -27.35 12.10 14.27
CA GLU A 290 -27.94 13.29 14.87
C GLU A 290 -28.49 14.27 13.82
N ASP A 291 -27.97 14.21 12.59
CA ASP A 291 -28.47 15.02 11.46
C ASP A 291 -29.92 14.66 11.09
N HIS A 292 -30.38 13.49 11.52
CA HIS A 292 -31.73 12.95 11.29
C HIS A 292 -32.56 12.82 12.59
N ASN A 293 -31.98 13.16 13.73
CA ASN A 293 -32.67 13.12 15.03
C ASN A 293 -33.65 14.28 15.16
N PRO A 294 -34.96 14.04 15.28
CA PRO A 294 -35.98 15.12 15.35
C PRO A 294 -35.74 16.11 16.48
N SER A 295 -35.06 15.71 17.54
CA SER A 295 -34.83 16.55 18.73
C SER A 295 -33.60 17.46 18.60
N THR A 296 -32.61 17.12 17.74
CA THR A 296 -31.31 17.78 17.69
C THR A 296 -30.98 18.35 16.30
N ALA A 297 -31.49 17.78 15.23
CA ALA A 297 -31.09 18.10 13.86
C ALA A 297 -31.26 19.60 13.51
N ALA A 298 -32.40 20.21 13.88
CA ALA A 298 -32.64 21.64 13.62
C ALA A 298 -31.64 22.53 14.37
N MET A 299 -31.46 22.26 15.65
CA MET A 299 -30.49 23.00 16.50
C MET A 299 -29.07 22.87 15.96
N LEU A 300 -28.63 21.65 15.62
CA LEU A 300 -27.28 21.43 15.08
C LEU A 300 -27.07 22.17 13.76
N SER A 301 -28.06 22.12 12.87
CA SER A 301 -28.06 22.85 11.60
C SER A 301 -27.89 24.35 11.79
N ASP A 302 -28.54 24.92 12.81
CA ASP A 302 -28.49 26.36 13.08
C ASP A 302 -27.17 26.77 13.78
N VAL A 303 -26.75 26.05 14.84
CA VAL A 303 -25.64 26.49 15.68
C VAL A 303 -24.26 26.03 15.17
N LEU A 304 -24.20 24.96 14.39
CA LEU A 304 -22.94 24.46 13.78
C LEU A 304 -22.79 24.88 12.32
N ARG A 305 -23.67 25.68 11.78
CA ARG A 305 -23.45 26.34 10.49
C ARG A 305 -22.26 27.30 10.63
N GLY A 306 -21.35 27.26 9.68
CA GLY A 306 -20.25 28.21 9.61
C GLY A 306 -20.63 29.45 8.78
N HIS A 307 -20.21 29.47 7.52
CA HIS A 307 -20.61 30.54 6.58
C HIS A 307 -22.11 30.51 6.31
N PRO A 308 -22.82 31.69 6.30
CA PRO A 308 -24.27 31.74 6.09
C PRO A 308 -24.75 31.07 4.80
N ASP A 309 -23.98 31.16 3.73
CA ASP A 309 -24.34 30.64 2.42
C ASP A 309 -23.94 29.15 2.24
N VAL A 310 -23.28 28.52 3.25
CA VAL A 310 -22.89 27.11 3.20
C VAL A 310 -23.78 26.29 4.13
N PRO A 311 -24.50 25.28 3.62
CA PRO A 311 -25.32 24.39 4.46
C PRO A 311 -24.46 23.68 5.52
N TYR A 312 -25.03 23.52 6.73
CA TYR A 312 -24.39 22.77 7.82
C TYR A 312 -23.90 21.37 7.37
N GLN A 313 -24.74 20.64 6.64
CA GLN A 313 -24.43 19.29 6.17
C GLN A 313 -23.17 19.27 5.29
N HIS A 314 -22.96 20.31 4.47
CA HIS A 314 -21.74 20.39 3.65
C HIS A 314 -20.50 20.56 4.55
N ARG A 315 -20.55 21.51 5.50
CA ARG A 315 -19.47 21.72 6.47
C ARG A 315 -19.17 20.45 7.28
N ALA A 316 -20.20 19.80 7.80
CA ALA A 316 -20.09 18.57 8.57
C ALA A 316 -19.49 17.42 7.74
N ASN A 317 -19.95 17.24 6.50
CA ASN A 317 -19.43 16.19 5.62
C ASN A 317 -17.97 16.41 5.24
N VAL A 318 -17.52 17.65 5.00
CA VAL A 318 -16.10 17.95 4.73
C VAL A 318 -15.24 17.68 5.97
N ALA A 319 -15.69 18.05 7.17
CA ALA A 319 -14.97 17.76 8.41
C ALA A 319 -14.87 16.24 8.67
N ARG A 320 -15.96 15.48 8.48
CA ARG A 320 -15.97 14.01 8.57
C ARG A 320 -15.07 13.36 7.51
N PHE A 321 -15.03 13.93 6.31
CA PHE A 321 -14.13 13.48 5.26
C PHE A 321 -12.67 13.64 5.66
N ILE A 322 -12.28 14.80 6.25
CA ILE A 322 -10.93 15.02 6.75
C ILE A 322 -10.60 14.06 7.90
N GLU A 323 -11.53 13.86 8.84
CA GLU A 323 -11.37 12.86 9.91
C GLU A 323 -11.14 11.45 9.34
N ASP A 324 -11.96 11.04 8.38
CA ASP A 324 -11.87 9.72 7.76
C ASP A 324 -10.57 9.54 6.98
N LEU A 325 -10.08 10.57 6.28
CA LEU A 325 -8.78 10.54 5.60
C LEU A 325 -7.58 10.47 6.56
N THR A 326 -7.66 11.12 7.72
CA THR A 326 -6.47 11.36 8.55
C THR A 326 -6.43 10.53 9.82
N ALA A 327 -7.58 10.09 10.32
CA ALA A 327 -7.73 9.37 11.59
C ALA A 327 -8.28 7.94 11.44
N SER A 328 -8.46 7.46 10.22
CA SER A 328 -8.85 6.08 9.91
C SER A 328 -7.68 5.29 9.33
N GLU A 329 -7.96 4.05 8.89
CA GLU A 329 -7.00 3.18 8.20
C GLU A 329 -6.52 3.74 6.85
N THR A 330 -7.19 4.71 6.28
CA THR A 330 -6.76 5.39 5.04
C THR A 330 -5.63 6.37 5.29
N GLY A 331 -5.48 6.86 6.52
CA GLY A 331 -4.42 7.81 6.92
C GLY A 331 -3.04 7.20 7.09
N GLY A 332 -2.91 5.89 7.18
CA GLY A 332 -1.66 5.18 7.50
C GLY A 332 -0.80 4.79 6.31
#